data_381b7788e53720ac81b60542b91e3ebd
#
_entry.id   381b7788e53720ac81b60542b91e3ebd
#
_cell.length_a   1.000
_cell.length_b   1.000
_cell.length_c   1.000
_cell.angle_alpha   90.00
_cell.angle_beta   90.00
_cell.angle_gamma   90.00
#
_symmetry.space_group_name_H-M   'P 1'
#
loop_
_entity.id
_entity.type
_entity.pdbx_description
1 polymer ?
#
loop_
_entity_poly.entity_id
_entity_poly.type
_entity_poly.pdbx_seq_one_letter_code
_entity_poly.pdbx_strand_id
1 'polypeptide(L)'
;MLACYFVVEMKRGVSSLQLSKIVGVTQKTAWFMLQRIHNCFSIEIKEPCLKGEIEVDETYIGGKNKNRHSKDKVKDAQGRSLKDKTPVFGTLQREGFVVAYVVTDTKGKTLLPLIYNTVHPNSTIYSDEWYAYNGIDKEKFDHQKVYHKKGAYVIGRRSTNTIEGYWSHLKKMISGTHFWVSRKHLQRYVDCESFRYNTKHLSESERFDVFLQNTKRRLRYSQLKKITA
;
A
#
# COMPACT_ATOMS: atom_id res chain seq x y z
N MET A 1 24.39 -6.35 1.71
CA MET A 1 24.02 -5.74 3.00
C MET A 1 23.75 -4.24 2.87
N LEU A 2 24.70 -3.41 2.38
CA LEU A 2 24.56 -1.94 2.28
C LEU A 2 23.26 -1.50 1.56
N ALA A 3 22.96 -2.07 0.39
CA ALA A 3 21.72 -1.76 -0.36
C ALA A 3 20.45 -2.05 0.46
N CYS A 4 20.42 -3.16 1.21
CA CYS A 4 19.27 -3.50 2.07
C CYS A 4 19.09 -2.45 3.16
N TYR A 5 20.15 -2.07 3.84
CA TYR A 5 20.13 -1.05 4.89
C TYR A 5 19.52 0.27 4.37
N PHE A 6 20.04 0.81 3.27
CA PHE A 6 19.50 2.05 2.71
C PHE A 6 18.02 1.94 2.30
N VAL A 7 17.61 0.81 1.71
CA VAL A 7 16.21 0.63 1.30
C VAL A 7 15.27 0.51 2.50
N VAL A 8 15.71 -0.11 3.60
CA VAL A 8 14.92 -0.28 4.82
C VAL A 8 14.81 1.05 5.57
N GLU A 9 15.93 1.76 5.77
CA GLU A 9 15.99 2.89 6.72
C GLU A 9 15.62 4.24 6.10
N MET A 10 15.78 4.42 4.78
CA MET A 10 15.44 5.70 4.16
C MET A 10 13.93 5.93 4.20
N LYS A 11 13.46 6.94 4.95
CA LYS A 11 12.04 7.25 5.21
C LYS A 11 11.15 7.33 3.94
N ARG A 12 11.69 7.81 2.83
CA ARG A 12 10.98 7.94 1.54
C ARG A 12 11.39 6.91 0.51
N GLY A 13 12.20 5.90 0.91
CA GLY A 13 12.78 4.94 0.00
C GLY A 13 13.98 5.49 -0.78
N VAL A 14 14.54 4.65 -1.62
CA VAL A 14 15.70 4.95 -2.47
C VAL A 14 15.33 4.63 -3.92
N SER A 15 15.60 5.57 -4.84
CA SER A 15 15.41 5.30 -6.27
C SER A 15 16.53 4.40 -6.81
N SER A 16 16.26 3.69 -7.90
CA SER A 16 17.28 2.85 -8.54
C SER A 16 18.51 3.65 -9.01
N LEU A 17 18.31 4.93 -9.36
CA LEU A 17 19.40 5.81 -9.74
C LEU A 17 20.27 6.23 -8.54
N GLN A 18 19.65 6.53 -7.40
CA GLN A 18 20.40 6.80 -6.17
C GLN A 18 21.12 5.55 -5.69
N LEU A 19 20.42 4.40 -5.65
CA LEU A 19 21.01 3.14 -5.23
C LEU A 19 22.21 2.73 -6.10
N SER A 20 22.16 2.95 -7.42
CA SER A 20 23.26 2.65 -8.34
C SER A 20 24.53 3.43 -7.98
N LYS A 21 24.38 4.69 -7.60
CA LYS A 21 25.50 5.55 -7.17
C LYS A 21 26.07 5.11 -5.82
N ILE A 22 25.18 4.75 -4.86
CA ILE A 22 25.60 4.33 -3.50
C ILE A 22 26.40 3.02 -3.55
N VAL A 23 25.96 2.05 -4.37
CA VAL A 23 26.58 0.70 -4.40
C VAL A 23 27.54 0.48 -5.57
N GLY A 24 27.77 1.48 -6.42
CA GLY A 24 28.74 1.42 -7.53
C GLY A 24 28.37 0.44 -8.65
N VAL A 25 27.07 0.31 -8.99
CA VAL A 25 26.59 -0.60 -10.05
C VAL A 25 25.76 0.16 -11.10
N THR A 26 25.46 -0.49 -12.23
CA THR A 26 24.56 0.13 -13.23
C THR A 26 23.15 0.33 -12.67
N GLN A 27 22.42 1.34 -13.16
CA GLN A 27 21.03 1.61 -12.77
C GLN A 27 20.12 0.39 -12.99
N LYS A 28 20.32 -0.38 -14.05
CA LYS A 28 19.58 -1.62 -14.34
C LYS A 28 19.82 -2.69 -13.25
N THR A 29 21.07 -2.85 -12.83
CA THR A 29 21.43 -3.77 -11.74
C THR A 29 20.82 -3.29 -10.41
N ALA A 30 20.96 -2.01 -10.09
CA ALA A 30 20.38 -1.41 -8.90
C ALA A 30 18.85 -1.55 -8.87
N TRP A 31 18.18 -1.37 -10.01
CA TRP A 31 16.73 -1.59 -10.11
C TRP A 31 16.35 -3.05 -9.79
N PHE A 32 17.12 -4.02 -10.32
CA PHE A 32 16.85 -5.42 -10.01
C PHE A 32 17.12 -5.74 -8.52
N MET A 33 18.20 -5.18 -7.95
CA MET A 33 18.45 -5.28 -6.50
C MET A 33 17.30 -4.70 -5.69
N LEU A 34 16.81 -3.52 -6.05
CA LEU A 34 15.68 -2.87 -5.41
C LEU A 34 14.41 -3.74 -5.46
N GLN A 35 14.10 -4.35 -6.61
CA GLN A 35 12.94 -5.24 -6.74
C GLN A 35 13.08 -6.51 -5.87
N ARG A 36 14.29 -7.04 -5.71
CA ARG A 36 14.56 -8.18 -4.82
C ARG A 36 14.39 -7.80 -3.34
N ILE A 37 14.88 -6.64 -2.95
CA ILE A 37 14.73 -6.12 -1.59
C ILE A 37 13.25 -5.84 -1.29
N HIS A 38 12.53 -5.19 -2.19
CA HIS A 38 11.09 -4.95 -2.04
C HIS A 38 10.28 -6.25 -1.94
N ASN A 39 10.71 -7.32 -2.60
CA ASN A 39 10.05 -8.62 -2.49
C ASN A 39 10.17 -9.25 -1.07
N CYS A 40 11.11 -8.79 -0.26
CA CYS A 40 11.29 -9.26 1.11
C CYS A 40 10.36 -8.55 2.11
N PHE A 41 9.70 -7.46 1.74
CA PHE A 41 8.72 -6.77 2.60
C PHE A 41 7.35 -7.41 2.59
N SER A 42 7.04 -8.27 1.61
CA SER A 42 5.75 -8.96 1.50
C SER A 42 5.50 -9.85 2.72
N ILE A 43 4.39 -9.62 3.41
CA ILE A 43 3.92 -10.43 4.52
C ILE A 43 2.78 -11.31 4.01
N GLU A 44 2.86 -12.60 4.26
CA GLU A 44 1.77 -13.54 3.97
C GLU A 44 0.84 -13.60 5.17
N ILE A 45 -0.39 -13.16 4.99
CA ILE A 45 -1.42 -13.20 6.02
C ILE A 45 -2.18 -14.51 5.85
N LYS A 46 -1.99 -15.41 6.78
CA LYS A 46 -2.66 -16.73 6.80
C LYS A 46 -3.96 -16.71 7.59
N GLU A 47 -4.04 -15.84 8.60
CA GLU A 47 -5.19 -15.71 9.49
C GLU A 47 -5.47 -14.22 9.74
N PRO A 48 -6.70 -13.82 10.09
CA PRO A 48 -7.01 -12.46 10.47
C PRO A 48 -6.08 -11.95 11.57
N CYS A 49 -5.42 -10.83 11.35
CA CYS A 49 -4.39 -10.31 12.26
C CYS A 49 -4.76 -8.95 12.87
N LEU A 50 -5.78 -8.26 12.33
CA LEU A 50 -6.22 -6.95 12.79
C LEU A 50 -7.46 -7.08 13.68
N LYS A 51 -7.47 -6.41 14.84
CA LYS A 51 -8.58 -6.47 15.81
C LYS A 51 -8.86 -5.10 16.44
N GLY A 52 -10.07 -4.94 16.99
CA GLY A 52 -10.48 -3.71 17.65
C GLY A 52 -11.01 -2.67 16.66
N GLU A 53 -10.48 -1.45 16.64
CA GLU A 53 -10.92 -0.36 15.76
C GLU A 53 -10.14 -0.38 14.45
N ILE A 54 -10.83 -0.67 13.34
CA ILE A 54 -10.24 -0.87 12.01
C ILE A 54 -10.77 0.19 11.06
N GLU A 55 -9.88 0.92 10.41
CA GLU A 55 -10.21 1.82 9.30
C GLU A 55 -10.03 1.08 7.98
N VAL A 56 -10.99 1.17 7.07
CA VAL A 56 -10.92 0.60 5.71
C VAL A 56 -11.15 1.71 4.69
N ASP A 57 -10.30 1.75 3.68
CA ASP A 57 -10.38 2.76 2.62
C ASP A 57 -9.64 2.28 1.36
N GLU A 58 -9.90 2.92 0.23
CA GLU A 58 -9.16 2.71 -1.00
C GLU A 58 -8.53 3.99 -1.52
N THR A 59 -7.36 3.82 -2.12
CA THR A 59 -6.69 4.90 -2.82
C THR A 59 -6.32 4.50 -4.24
N TYR A 60 -6.04 5.48 -5.08
CA TYR A 60 -5.74 5.29 -6.49
C TYR A 60 -4.35 5.82 -6.81
N ILE A 61 -3.47 4.92 -7.25
CA ILE A 61 -2.08 5.22 -7.60
C ILE A 61 -1.95 5.32 -9.12
N GLY A 62 -1.41 6.43 -9.59
CA GLY A 62 -1.18 6.70 -11.02
C GLY A 62 -0.89 8.17 -11.26
N GLY A 63 -0.44 8.48 -12.48
CA GLY A 63 -0.15 9.86 -12.89
C GLY A 63 -1.42 10.69 -13.07
N LYS A 64 -1.27 12.03 -13.01
CA LYS A 64 -2.35 12.95 -13.37
C LYS A 64 -2.48 13.01 -14.88
N ASN A 65 -3.65 12.66 -15.43
CA ASN A 65 -3.91 12.67 -16.88
C ASN A 65 -3.64 14.05 -17.52
N LYS A 66 -3.86 15.14 -16.77
CA LYS A 66 -3.56 16.50 -17.24
C LYS A 66 -2.07 16.73 -17.56
N ASN A 67 -1.17 15.96 -16.94
CA ASN A 67 0.28 16.09 -17.14
C ASN A 67 0.82 15.20 -18.27
N ARG A 68 -0.04 14.46 -18.97
CA ARG A 68 0.34 13.62 -20.12
C ARG A 68 0.38 14.45 -21.39
N HIS A 69 1.22 14.04 -22.34
CA HIS A 69 1.18 14.58 -23.70
C HIS A 69 -0.21 14.34 -24.32
N SER A 70 -0.64 15.22 -25.23
CA SER A 70 -2.00 15.19 -25.81
C SER A 70 -2.35 13.84 -26.40
N LYS A 71 -1.40 13.17 -27.08
CA LYS A 71 -1.55 11.84 -27.69
C LYS A 71 -1.71 10.70 -26.69
N ASP A 72 -1.21 10.88 -25.45
CA ASP A 72 -1.19 9.87 -24.39
C ASP A 72 -2.29 10.11 -23.34
N LYS A 73 -3.12 11.15 -23.55
CA LYS A 73 -4.25 11.42 -22.66
C LYS A 73 -5.32 10.35 -22.81
N VAL A 74 -5.73 9.79 -21.67
CA VAL A 74 -6.82 8.81 -21.59
C VAL A 74 -8.14 9.56 -21.48
N LYS A 75 -9.07 9.33 -22.42
CA LYS A 75 -10.42 9.92 -22.38
C LYS A 75 -11.18 9.45 -21.14
N ASP A 76 -11.92 10.36 -20.51
CA ASP A 76 -12.76 10.09 -19.33
C ASP A 76 -11.98 9.54 -18.12
N ALA A 77 -10.67 9.83 -18.02
CA ALA A 77 -9.83 9.44 -16.91
C ALA A 77 -9.81 10.56 -15.85
N GLN A 78 -10.84 10.62 -15.00
CA GLN A 78 -10.93 11.58 -13.88
C GLN A 78 -11.02 10.85 -12.54
N GLY A 79 -10.53 11.49 -11.48
CA GLY A 79 -10.69 11.04 -10.09
C GLY A 79 -10.30 9.57 -9.86
N ARG A 80 -11.28 8.72 -9.64
CA ARG A 80 -11.16 7.28 -9.33
C ARG A 80 -11.14 6.37 -10.57
N SER A 81 -10.81 6.89 -11.77
CA SER A 81 -10.82 6.12 -13.01
C SER A 81 -9.78 4.99 -13.01
N LEU A 82 -10.23 3.75 -13.25
CA LEU A 82 -9.37 2.56 -13.41
C LEU A 82 -8.62 2.53 -14.75
N LYS A 83 -8.96 3.42 -15.69
CA LYS A 83 -8.33 3.48 -17.02
C LYS A 83 -6.86 3.89 -16.95
N ASP A 84 -6.50 4.73 -15.97
CA ASP A 84 -5.15 5.31 -15.83
C ASP A 84 -4.56 5.20 -14.41
N LYS A 85 -5.33 4.68 -13.46
CA LYS A 85 -4.89 4.50 -12.08
C LYS A 85 -5.13 3.06 -11.62
N THR A 86 -4.31 2.65 -10.68
CA THR A 86 -4.42 1.35 -10.04
C THR A 86 -4.98 1.53 -8.64
N PRO A 87 -6.10 0.89 -8.29
CA PRO A 87 -6.63 0.97 -6.95
C PRO A 87 -5.78 0.15 -5.98
N VAL A 88 -5.62 0.68 -4.79
CA VAL A 88 -5.00 0.02 -3.64
C VAL A 88 -6.01 0.09 -2.50
N PHE A 89 -6.37 -1.05 -1.96
CA PHE A 89 -7.25 -1.18 -0.81
C PHE A 89 -6.42 -1.42 0.45
N GLY A 90 -6.84 -0.87 1.58
CA GLY A 90 -6.18 -1.05 2.87
C GLY A 90 -7.13 -1.27 4.02
N THR A 91 -6.66 -2.04 4.98
CA THR A 91 -7.22 -2.23 6.31
C THR A 91 -6.18 -1.79 7.33
N LEU A 92 -6.53 -0.88 8.22
CA LEU A 92 -5.61 -0.30 9.20
C LEU A 92 -6.21 -0.39 10.59
N GLN A 93 -5.53 -1.08 11.49
CA GLN A 93 -5.84 -1.07 12.91
C GLN A 93 -5.33 0.23 13.54
N ARG A 94 -6.19 0.95 14.25
CA ARG A 94 -5.76 2.14 15.01
C ARG A 94 -4.71 1.76 16.03
N GLU A 95 -3.64 2.57 16.07
CA GLU A 95 -2.47 2.32 16.93
C GLU A 95 -1.76 0.97 16.68
N GLY A 96 -2.07 0.30 15.56
CA GLY A 96 -1.56 -1.01 15.20
C GLY A 96 -1.03 -1.10 13.78
N PHE A 97 -1.30 -2.23 13.14
CA PHE A 97 -0.77 -2.58 11.84
C PHE A 97 -1.67 -2.12 10.68
N VAL A 98 -1.07 -1.99 9.51
CA VAL A 98 -1.74 -1.81 8.23
C VAL A 98 -1.48 -2.99 7.31
N VAL A 99 -2.51 -3.40 6.59
CA VAL A 99 -2.43 -4.37 5.50
C VAL A 99 -3.03 -3.73 4.26
N ALA A 100 -2.29 -3.74 3.15
CA ALA A 100 -2.74 -3.09 1.93
C ALA A 100 -2.46 -3.95 0.68
N TYR A 101 -3.42 -3.96 -0.24
CA TYR A 101 -3.41 -4.78 -1.44
C TYR A 101 -3.69 -3.94 -2.69
N VAL A 102 -2.91 -4.19 -3.74
CA VAL A 102 -3.26 -3.76 -5.08
C VAL A 102 -4.41 -4.62 -5.59
N VAL A 103 -5.53 -3.99 -5.93
CA VAL A 103 -6.74 -4.69 -6.36
C VAL A 103 -7.07 -4.39 -7.83
N THR A 104 -7.92 -5.20 -8.42
CA THR A 104 -8.35 -5.02 -9.81
C THR A 104 -9.44 -3.96 -9.94
N ASP A 105 -10.31 -3.91 -8.95
CA ASP A 105 -11.44 -2.97 -8.84
C ASP A 105 -11.80 -2.73 -7.37
N THR A 106 -12.72 -1.82 -7.11
CA THR A 106 -13.21 -1.47 -5.76
C THR A 106 -14.65 -1.91 -5.52
N LYS A 107 -15.04 -3.03 -6.11
CA LYS A 107 -16.38 -3.62 -5.90
C LYS A 107 -16.41 -4.43 -4.61
N GLY A 108 -17.60 -4.54 -4.00
CA GLY A 108 -17.76 -5.32 -2.77
C GLY A 108 -17.26 -6.75 -2.88
N LYS A 109 -17.51 -7.44 -4.02
CA LYS A 109 -17.00 -8.80 -4.27
C LYS A 109 -15.48 -8.93 -4.22
N THR A 110 -14.75 -7.84 -4.46
CA THR A 110 -13.28 -7.79 -4.41
C THR A 110 -12.78 -7.39 -3.03
N LEU A 111 -13.45 -6.43 -2.37
CA LEU A 111 -12.98 -5.85 -1.11
C LEU A 111 -13.40 -6.67 0.11
N LEU A 112 -14.64 -7.19 0.15
CA LEU A 112 -15.16 -7.92 1.32
C LEU A 112 -14.33 -9.15 1.69
N PRO A 113 -13.89 -10.02 0.76
CA PRO A 113 -13.01 -11.13 1.09
C PRO A 113 -11.69 -10.70 1.74
N LEU A 114 -11.13 -9.55 1.30
CA LEU A 114 -9.90 -9.01 1.88
C LEU A 114 -10.12 -8.54 3.31
N ILE A 115 -11.27 -7.91 3.60
CA ILE A 115 -11.65 -7.54 4.97
C ILE A 115 -11.74 -8.80 5.84
N TYR A 116 -12.50 -9.81 5.40
CA TYR A 116 -12.72 -11.04 6.17
C TYR A 116 -11.43 -11.84 6.40
N ASN A 117 -10.48 -11.76 5.48
CA ASN A 117 -9.18 -12.43 5.61
C ASN A 117 -8.19 -11.67 6.50
N THR A 118 -8.41 -10.39 6.77
CA THR A 118 -7.45 -9.55 7.52
C THR A 118 -7.95 -9.12 8.88
N VAL A 119 -9.27 -9.01 9.08
CA VAL A 119 -9.89 -8.45 10.27
C VAL A 119 -10.56 -9.55 11.10
N HIS A 120 -10.24 -9.60 12.38
CA HIS A 120 -10.89 -10.50 13.32
C HIS A 120 -12.39 -10.19 13.48
N PRO A 121 -13.26 -11.19 13.56
CA PRO A 121 -14.65 -11.01 13.99
C PRO A 121 -14.74 -10.20 15.30
N ASN A 122 -15.89 -9.57 15.54
CA ASN A 122 -16.17 -8.69 16.67
C ASN A 122 -15.31 -7.39 16.70
N SER A 123 -14.69 -7.03 15.58
CA SER A 123 -14.01 -5.73 15.42
C SER A 123 -15.00 -4.66 14.94
N THR A 124 -14.73 -3.41 15.29
CA THR A 124 -15.42 -2.25 14.73
C THR A 124 -14.74 -1.79 13.45
N ILE A 125 -15.48 -1.72 12.34
CA ILE A 125 -14.97 -1.29 11.04
C ILE A 125 -15.49 0.11 10.73
N TYR A 126 -14.58 1.05 10.51
CA TYR A 126 -14.87 2.40 10.02
C TYR A 126 -14.59 2.47 8.51
N SER A 127 -15.60 2.83 7.71
CA SER A 127 -15.45 3.07 6.27
C SER A 127 -16.04 4.41 5.86
N ASP A 128 -15.71 4.87 4.65
CA ASP A 128 -16.45 5.97 4.01
C ASP A 128 -17.86 5.53 3.56
N GLU A 129 -18.57 6.41 2.86
CA GLU A 129 -19.92 6.16 2.34
C GLU A 129 -19.94 5.25 1.09
N TRP A 130 -18.80 4.68 0.67
CA TRP A 130 -18.72 3.88 -0.55
C TRP A 130 -19.62 2.64 -0.47
N TYR A 131 -20.48 2.45 -1.48
CA TYR A 131 -21.49 1.39 -1.49
C TYR A 131 -20.92 -0.04 -1.38
N ALA A 132 -19.67 -0.26 -1.77
CA ALA A 132 -19.01 -1.57 -1.68
C ALA A 132 -18.97 -2.13 -0.26
N TYR A 133 -18.95 -1.25 0.74
CA TYR A 133 -18.91 -1.62 2.17
C TYR A 133 -20.29 -1.96 2.76
N ASN A 134 -21.40 -1.75 2.00
CA ASN A 134 -22.75 -2.10 2.48
C ASN A 134 -22.93 -3.60 2.72
N GLY A 135 -22.13 -4.44 2.07
CA GLY A 135 -22.15 -5.88 2.22
C GLY A 135 -21.32 -6.44 3.39
N ILE A 136 -20.75 -5.58 4.25
CA ILE A 136 -20.06 -6.03 5.46
C ILE A 136 -21.06 -6.75 6.37
N ASP A 137 -20.70 -7.97 6.78
CA ASP A 137 -21.52 -8.83 7.65
C ASP A 137 -21.63 -8.21 9.05
N LYS A 138 -22.84 -7.75 9.40
CA LYS A 138 -23.13 -7.08 10.66
C LYS A 138 -23.20 -8.03 11.87
N GLU A 139 -23.30 -9.33 11.63
CA GLU A 139 -23.22 -10.32 12.71
C GLU A 139 -21.77 -10.56 13.14
N LYS A 140 -20.84 -10.35 12.22
CA LYS A 140 -19.40 -10.51 12.47
C LYS A 140 -18.69 -9.23 12.89
N PHE A 141 -19.17 -8.06 12.42
CA PHE A 141 -18.50 -6.79 12.59
C PHE A 141 -19.46 -5.67 12.98
N ASP A 142 -19.03 -4.78 13.87
CA ASP A 142 -19.71 -3.49 14.08
C ASP A 142 -19.27 -2.51 12.97
N HIS A 143 -20.08 -2.40 11.91
CA HIS A 143 -19.75 -1.53 10.78
C HIS A 143 -20.32 -0.12 10.98
N GLN A 144 -19.45 0.87 11.04
CA GLN A 144 -19.76 2.28 11.23
C GLN A 144 -19.30 3.11 10.03
N LYS A 145 -20.23 3.84 9.40
CA LYS A 145 -19.93 4.72 8.28
C LYS A 145 -19.53 6.10 8.76
N VAL A 146 -18.49 6.64 8.15
CA VAL A 146 -18.00 8.01 8.33
C VAL A 146 -18.56 8.88 7.22
N TYR A 147 -19.33 9.90 7.58
CA TYR A 147 -19.95 10.84 6.63
C TYR A 147 -19.10 12.09 6.49
N HIS A 148 -18.50 12.29 5.32
CA HIS A 148 -17.71 13.49 4.98
C HIS A 148 -18.62 14.69 4.60
N LYS A 149 -19.65 15.02 5.41
CA LYS A 149 -20.43 16.22 5.19
C LYS A 149 -19.59 17.48 5.49
N LYS A 150 -19.79 18.53 4.68
CA LYS A 150 -19.08 19.81 4.77
C LYS A 150 -18.93 20.27 6.24
N GLY A 151 -17.70 20.23 6.76
CA GLY A 151 -17.33 20.76 8.07
C GLY A 151 -17.24 19.79 9.23
N ALA A 152 -17.66 18.52 9.10
CA ALA A 152 -17.53 17.52 10.16
C ALA A 152 -16.56 16.40 9.74
N TYR A 153 -15.28 16.61 9.98
CA TYR A 153 -14.25 15.59 9.72
C TYR A 153 -14.19 14.48 10.78
N VAL A 154 -14.80 14.72 11.95
CA VAL A 154 -14.81 13.77 13.08
C VAL A 154 -16.14 13.89 13.82
N ILE A 155 -16.91 12.80 13.90
CA ILE A 155 -18.05 12.67 14.80
C ILE A 155 -17.65 11.67 15.89
N GLY A 156 -17.12 12.16 17.02
CA GLY A 156 -16.57 11.33 18.08
C GLY A 156 -15.31 10.59 17.62
N ARG A 157 -15.26 9.26 17.81
CA ARG A 157 -14.15 8.38 17.34
C ARG A 157 -14.26 7.94 15.88
N ARG A 158 -15.30 8.36 15.15
CA ARG A 158 -15.54 7.94 13.75
C ARG A 158 -14.71 8.79 12.80
N SER A 159 -13.62 8.24 12.28
CA SER A 159 -12.78 8.87 11.27
C SER A 159 -12.03 7.83 10.47
N THR A 160 -11.57 8.18 9.28
CA THR A 160 -10.63 7.42 8.44
C THR A 160 -9.29 8.14 8.29
N ASN A 161 -9.00 9.06 9.20
CA ASN A 161 -7.84 9.95 9.11
C ASN A 161 -6.50 9.19 9.17
N THR A 162 -6.46 8.08 9.91
CA THR A 162 -5.21 7.33 10.08
C THR A 162 -4.80 6.64 8.79
N ILE A 163 -5.75 5.99 8.12
CA ILE A 163 -5.48 5.34 6.83
C ILE A 163 -5.24 6.38 5.72
N GLU A 164 -5.90 7.55 5.76
CA GLU A 164 -5.60 8.66 4.85
C GLU A 164 -4.16 9.17 5.01
N GLY A 165 -3.68 9.27 6.25
CA GLY A 165 -2.29 9.55 6.57
C GLY A 165 -1.34 8.54 5.94
N TYR A 166 -1.62 7.23 6.06
CA TYR A 166 -0.86 6.17 5.42
C TYR A 166 -0.84 6.33 3.88
N TRP A 167 -1.98 6.62 3.24
CA TRP A 167 -2.04 6.90 1.80
C TRP A 167 -1.19 8.11 1.39
N SER A 168 -1.15 9.14 2.23
CA SER A 168 -0.29 10.30 1.97
C SER A 168 1.18 9.91 1.92
N HIS A 169 1.64 9.06 2.84
CA HIS A 169 3.02 8.54 2.86
C HIS A 169 3.32 7.68 1.62
N LEU A 170 2.46 6.73 1.28
CA LEU A 170 2.60 5.88 0.09
C LEU A 170 2.68 6.74 -1.20
N LYS A 171 1.79 7.72 -1.36
CA LYS A 171 1.78 8.61 -2.53
C LYS A 171 3.05 9.48 -2.59
N LYS A 172 3.53 10.00 -1.46
CA LYS A 172 4.78 10.78 -1.38
C LYS A 172 6.01 9.93 -1.71
N MET A 173 6.08 8.69 -1.25
CA MET A 173 7.15 7.75 -1.60
C MET A 173 7.17 7.50 -3.12
N ILE A 174 6.02 7.20 -3.72
CA ILE A 174 5.94 6.93 -5.16
C ILE A 174 6.26 8.18 -5.98
N SER A 175 5.59 9.31 -5.72
CA SER A 175 5.76 10.51 -6.53
C SER A 175 7.10 11.23 -6.32
N GLY A 176 7.65 11.19 -5.11
CA GLY A 176 8.89 11.91 -4.75
C GLY A 176 10.17 11.12 -5.05
N THR A 177 10.14 9.79 -4.92
CA THR A 177 11.35 8.97 -5.04
C THR A 177 11.38 8.15 -6.32
N HIS A 178 10.25 7.53 -6.69
CA HIS A 178 10.16 6.61 -7.82
C HIS A 178 9.50 7.25 -9.04
N PHE A 179 8.86 8.41 -8.90
CA PHE A 179 8.10 9.18 -9.89
C PHE A 179 6.92 8.40 -10.47
N TRP A 180 7.12 7.16 -10.88
CA TRP A 180 6.11 6.28 -11.45
C TRP A 180 6.45 4.81 -11.20
N VAL A 181 5.42 4.04 -10.90
CA VAL A 181 5.53 2.58 -10.70
C VAL A 181 4.44 1.91 -11.53
N SER A 182 4.83 0.91 -12.33
CA SER A 182 3.86 0.15 -13.13
C SER A 182 2.98 -0.73 -12.24
N ARG A 183 1.72 -0.95 -12.65
CA ARG A 183 0.75 -1.78 -11.94
C ARG A 183 1.32 -3.14 -11.51
N LYS A 184 2.06 -3.81 -12.40
CA LYS A 184 2.68 -5.12 -12.15
C LYS A 184 3.69 -5.16 -11.01
N HIS A 185 4.26 -4.02 -10.65
CA HIS A 185 5.26 -3.91 -9.59
C HIS A 185 4.74 -3.20 -8.34
N LEU A 186 3.56 -2.57 -8.43
CA LEU A 186 3.03 -1.68 -7.40
C LEU A 186 2.90 -2.36 -6.03
N GLN A 187 2.48 -3.63 -5.97
CA GLN A 187 2.33 -4.33 -4.70
C GLN A 187 3.61 -4.33 -3.87
N ARG A 188 4.78 -4.51 -4.47
CA ARG A 188 6.06 -4.49 -3.74
C ARG A 188 6.37 -3.15 -3.09
N TYR A 189 5.91 -2.05 -3.69
CA TYR A 189 6.05 -0.71 -3.12
C TYR A 189 5.03 -0.47 -2.00
N VAL A 190 3.82 -1.00 -2.16
CA VAL A 190 2.81 -1.01 -1.10
C VAL A 190 3.31 -1.81 0.10
N ASP A 191 3.85 -3.01 -0.12
CA ASP A 191 4.43 -3.85 0.93
C ASP A 191 5.58 -3.15 1.67
N CYS A 192 6.44 -2.43 0.93
CA CYS A 192 7.52 -1.65 1.50
C CYS A 192 7.02 -0.53 2.42
N GLU A 193 5.99 0.20 2.02
CA GLU A 193 5.38 1.24 2.85
C GLU A 193 4.63 0.66 4.04
N SER A 194 3.91 -0.46 3.86
CA SER A 194 3.25 -1.18 4.95
C SER A 194 4.27 -1.66 5.99
N PHE A 195 5.41 -2.21 5.54
CA PHE A 195 6.49 -2.62 6.43
C PHE A 195 7.00 -1.44 7.27
N ARG A 196 7.28 -0.29 6.65
CA ARG A 196 7.74 0.91 7.36
C ARG A 196 6.71 1.40 8.38
N TYR A 197 5.44 1.43 7.99
CA TYR A 197 4.36 1.82 8.89
C TYR A 197 4.28 0.86 10.09
N ASN A 198 4.32 -0.44 9.84
CA ASN A 198 4.15 -1.48 10.85
C ASN A 198 5.36 -1.59 11.81
N THR A 199 6.51 -1.11 11.38
CA THR A 199 7.76 -1.12 12.17
C THR A 199 8.20 0.28 12.64
N LYS A 200 7.32 1.30 12.53
CA LYS A 200 7.64 2.69 12.88
C LYS A 200 8.04 2.91 14.34
N HIS A 201 7.60 2.01 15.23
CA HIS A 201 7.88 2.02 16.66
C HIS A 201 9.22 1.37 17.03
N LEU A 202 9.82 0.63 16.10
CA LEU A 202 11.12 -0.03 16.28
C LEU A 202 12.28 0.92 16.01
N SER A 203 13.40 0.69 16.67
CA SER A 203 14.69 1.31 16.33
C SER A 203 15.17 0.87 14.94
N GLU A 204 16.14 1.56 14.37
CA GLU A 204 16.72 1.22 13.05
C GLU A 204 17.29 -0.21 13.04
N SER A 205 18.02 -0.59 14.11
CA SER A 205 18.58 -1.94 14.24
C SER A 205 17.50 -3.02 14.29
N GLU A 206 16.49 -2.87 15.16
CA GLU A 206 15.39 -3.82 15.28
C GLU A 206 14.60 -3.97 13.97
N ARG A 207 14.33 -2.85 13.30
CA ARG A 207 13.67 -2.84 11.98
C ARG A 207 14.47 -3.62 10.95
N PHE A 208 15.79 -3.43 10.94
CA PHE A 208 16.66 -4.13 10.02
C PHE A 208 16.72 -5.63 10.32
N ASP A 209 16.73 -6.04 11.60
CA ASP A 209 16.66 -7.44 12.00
C ASP A 209 15.34 -8.12 11.58
N VAL A 210 14.20 -7.44 11.76
CA VAL A 210 12.90 -7.90 11.26
C VAL A 210 12.93 -8.08 9.73
N PHE A 211 13.54 -7.14 9.00
CA PHE A 211 13.69 -7.28 7.55
C PHE A 211 14.54 -8.50 7.18
N LEU A 212 15.68 -8.73 7.88
CA LEU A 212 16.56 -9.86 7.59
C LEU A 212 15.88 -11.23 7.75
N GLN A 213 14.95 -11.37 8.70
CA GLN A 213 14.17 -12.59 8.89
C GLN A 213 13.33 -12.95 7.65
N ASN A 214 12.93 -11.95 6.86
CA ASN A 214 12.11 -12.11 5.65
C ASN A 214 12.94 -12.33 4.36
N THR A 215 14.28 -12.33 4.41
CA THR A 215 15.14 -12.37 3.21
C THR A 215 15.20 -13.72 2.49
N LYS A 216 14.54 -14.75 2.99
CA LYS A 216 14.48 -16.10 2.41
C LYS A 216 13.76 -16.17 1.05
N ARG A 217 13.02 -15.12 0.65
CA ARG A 217 12.22 -15.08 -0.58
C ARG A 217 13.08 -14.74 -1.80
N ARG A 218 13.27 -15.73 -2.69
CA ARG A 218 14.04 -15.55 -3.92
C ARG A 218 13.16 -14.97 -5.04
N LEU A 219 13.60 -13.86 -5.64
CA LEU A 219 13.02 -13.30 -6.86
C LEU A 219 14.02 -13.45 -8.03
N ARG A 220 13.61 -14.14 -9.10
CA ARG A 220 14.39 -14.28 -10.33
C ARG A 220 14.05 -13.15 -11.31
N TYR A 221 15.01 -12.69 -12.11
CA TYR A 221 14.79 -11.66 -13.12
C TYR A 221 13.70 -12.02 -14.14
N SER A 222 13.64 -13.32 -14.54
CA SER A 222 12.59 -13.84 -15.43
C SER A 222 11.17 -13.65 -14.87
N GLN A 223 11.00 -13.71 -13.55
CA GLN A 223 9.70 -13.50 -12.90
C GLN A 223 9.25 -12.04 -13.00
N LEU A 224 10.19 -11.07 -12.97
CA LEU A 224 9.87 -9.65 -13.16
C LEU A 224 9.38 -9.34 -14.57
N LYS A 225 9.85 -10.09 -15.58
CA LYS A 225 9.41 -9.93 -16.97
C LYS A 225 8.04 -10.59 -17.23
N LYS A 226 7.78 -11.75 -16.62
CA LYS A 226 6.58 -12.58 -16.88
C LYS A 226 5.31 -12.11 -16.19
N ILE A 227 5.37 -11.13 -15.27
CA ILE A 227 4.16 -10.54 -14.69
C ILE A 227 3.50 -9.70 -15.78
N THR A 228 2.72 -10.36 -16.63
CA THR A 228 1.78 -9.72 -17.56
C THR A 228 0.68 -9.01 -16.75
N ALA A 229 0.27 -7.87 -17.27
CA ALA A 229 -0.77 -7.03 -16.69
C ALA A 229 -2.11 -7.77 -16.60
#